data_6d36a66a9302011d5b75f0bd0d6aaf23
#
_entry.id   6d36a66a9302011d5b75f0bd0d6aaf23
#
_cell.length_a   1.000
_cell.length_b   1.000
_cell.length_c   1.000
_cell.angle_alpha   90.00
_cell.angle_beta   90.00
_cell.angle_gamma   90.00
#
_symmetry.space_group_name_H-M   'P 1'
#
loop_
_entity.id
_entity.type
_entity.pdbx_description
1 polymer ?
#
loop_
_entity_poly.entity_id
_entity_poly.type
_entity_poly.pdbx_seq_one_letter_code
_entity_poly.pdbx_strand_id
1 'polypeptide(L)'
;MAENNLEKLSNLCNKNNIKFTLVIYPWPSQIYFDHQSIRHQIHWKKWTDQRNIKFIDLFDYFDNTKPKEIIKKYFIPGDAHWNKDGHQFIYNIMKKEHFDY
;
A
#
# COMPACT_ATOMS: atom_id res chain seq x y z
N MET A 1 -3.60 14.47 -10.54
CA MET A 1 -2.83 15.22 -9.53
C MET A 1 -1.80 14.37 -8.81
N ALA A 2 -2.21 13.27 -8.19
CA ALA A 2 -1.24 12.38 -7.53
C ALA A 2 -0.19 11.86 -8.52
N GLU A 3 -0.59 11.48 -9.73
CA GLU A 3 0.32 10.99 -10.76
C GLU A 3 1.41 11.99 -11.13
N ASN A 4 1.04 13.27 -11.27
CA ASN A 4 2.01 14.30 -11.64
C ASN A 4 3.08 14.47 -10.56
N ASN A 5 2.69 14.43 -9.29
CA ASN A 5 3.62 14.55 -8.18
C ASN A 5 4.50 13.32 -8.05
N LEU A 6 3.94 12.13 -8.24
CA LEU A 6 4.72 10.89 -8.23
C LEU A 6 5.66 10.81 -9.42
N GLU A 7 5.25 11.33 -10.57
CA GLU A 7 6.12 11.41 -11.76
C GLU A 7 7.34 12.29 -11.47
N LYS A 8 7.12 13.44 -10.87
CA LYS A 8 8.22 14.34 -10.47
C LYS A 8 9.16 13.67 -9.49
N LEU A 9 8.60 12.97 -8.50
CA LEU A 9 9.38 12.25 -7.49
C LEU A 9 10.18 11.12 -8.12
N SER A 10 9.57 10.35 -9.01
CA SER A 10 10.24 9.27 -9.73
C SER A 10 11.41 9.79 -10.54
N ASN A 11 11.23 10.91 -11.27
CA ASN A 11 12.28 11.52 -12.06
C ASN A 11 13.42 12.02 -11.17
N LEU A 12 13.09 12.60 -10.02
CA LEU A 12 14.10 13.07 -9.07
C LEU A 12 14.90 11.89 -8.50
N CYS A 13 14.25 10.79 -8.17
CA CYS A 13 14.91 9.58 -7.69
C CYS A 13 15.85 9.00 -8.77
N ASN A 14 15.38 8.91 -10.01
CA ASN A 14 16.19 8.41 -11.11
C ASN A 14 17.42 9.29 -11.33
N LYS A 15 17.24 10.59 -11.31
CA LYS A 15 18.33 11.54 -11.50
C LYS A 15 19.42 11.40 -10.43
N ASN A 16 19.04 10.99 -9.23
CA ASN A 16 19.95 10.88 -8.09
C ASN A 16 20.30 9.43 -7.74
N ASN A 17 20.00 8.48 -8.62
CA ASN A 17 20.27 7.04 -8.42
C ASN A 17 19.63 6.48 -7.15
N ILE A 18 18.44 6.96 -6.82
CA ILE A 18 17.66 6.48 -5.65
C ILE A 18 16.59 5.51 -6.16
N LYS A 19 16.55 4.32 -5.57
CA LYS A 19 15.51 3.35 -5.87
C LYS A 19 14.17 3.83 -5.32
N PHE A 20 13.13 3.78 -6.16
CA PHE A 20 11.78 4.16 -5.79
C PHE A 20 10.94 2.90 -5.64
N THR A 21 10.19 2.81 -4.54
CA THR A 21 9.20 1.75 -4.33
C THR A 21 7.89 2.39 -3.98
N LEU A 22 6.82 2.01 -4.69
CA LEU A 22 5.47 2.47 -4.39
C LEU A 22 4.71 1.41 -3.62
N VAL A 23 4.20 1.78 -2.45
CA VAL A 23 3.40 0.90 -1.61
C VAL A 23 1.99 1.46 -1.54
N ILE A 24 0.99 0.62 -1.79
CA ILE A 24 -0.41 0.99 -1.57
C ILE A 24 -1.02 0.09 -0.51
N TYR A 25 -1.92 0.66 0.28
CA TYR A 25 -2.64 -0.08 1.30
C TYR A 25 -4.08 0.43 1.41
N PRO A 26 -5.01 -0.42 1.86
CA PRO A 26 -6.41 0.00 1.97
C PRO A 26 -6.65 0.82 3.24
N TRP A 27 -7.52 1.82 3.11
CA TRP A 27 -8.12 2.50 4.26
C TRP A 27 -9.22 1.60 4.86
N PRO A 28 -9.62 1.82 6.12
CA PRO A 28 -10.71 1.04 6.71
C PRO A 28 -11.99 1.03 5.89
N SER A 29 -12.36 2.17 5.29
CA SER A 29 -13.53 2.25 4.44
C SER A 29 -13.44 1.35 3.20
N GLN A 30 -12.26 1.22 2.63
CA GLN A 30 -12.03 0.33 1.48
C GLN A 30 -12.10 -1.13 1.89
N ILE A 31 -11.60 -1.48 3.06
CA ILE A 31 -11.73 -2.84 3.60
C ILE A 31 -13.19 -3.19 3.84
N TYR A 32 -13.97 -2.25 4.37
CA TYR A 32 -15.37 -2.48 4.74
C TYR A 32 -16.32 -2.46 3.55
N PHE A 33 -16.21 -1.45 2.67
CA PHE A 33 -17.21 -1.19 1.63
C PHE A 33 -16.75 -1.51 0.21
N ASP A 34 -15.47 -1.37 -0.08
CA ASP A 34 -14.94 -1.41 -1.45
C ASP A 34 -13.94 -2.55 -1.64
N HIS A 35 -14.13 -3.62 -0.88
CA HIS A 35 -13.20 -4.76 -0.89
C HIS A 35 -13.11 -5.49 -2.24
N GLN A 36 -14.09 -5.27 -3.13
CA GLN A 36 -14.06 -5.89 -4.45
C GLN A 36 -13.51 -4.95 -5.52
N SER A 37 -13.19 -3.72 -5.16
CA SER A 37 -12.63 -2.77 -6.09
C SER A 37 -11.12 -2.96 -6.19
N ILE A 38 -10.68 -3.34 -7.38
CA ILE A 38 -9.26 -3.50 -7.67
C ILE A 38 -8.72 -2.34 -8.50
N ARG A 39 -9.50 -1.25 -8.61
CA ARG A 39 -9.14 -0.10 -9.48
C ARG A 39 -7.79 0.49 -9.12
N HIS A 40 -7.55 0.72 -7.83
CA HIS A 40 -6.29 1.30 -7.38
C HIS A 40 -5.12 0.35 -7.63
N GLN A 41 -5.33 -0.94 -7.39
CA GLN A 41 -4.32 -1.96 -7.63
C GLN A 41 -3.92 -2.02 -9.09
N ILE A 42 -4.89 -2.08 -9.99
CA ILE A 42 -4.65 -2.13 -11.44
C ILE A 42 -3.96 -0.85 -11.91
N HIS A 43 -4.49 0.30 -11.50
CA HIS A 43 -3.97 1.60 -11.91
C HIS A 43 -2.51 1.79 -11.53
N TRP A 44 -2.17 1.56 -10.27
CA TRP A 44 -0.82 1.79 -9.78
C TRP A 44 0.16 0.70 -10.21
N LYS A 45 -0.31 -0.52 -10.39
CA LYS A 45 0.51 -1.59 -10.98
C LYS A 45 0.94 -1.22 -12.39
N LYS A 46 0.02 -0.76 -13.21
CA LYS A 46 0.33 -0.32 -14.58
C LYS A 46 1.29 0.86 -14.58
N TRP A 47 1.03 1.85 -13.72
CA TRP A 47 1.87 3.05 -13.63
C TRP A 47 3.32 2.70 -13.26
N THR A 48 3.50 1.83 -12.28
CA THR A 48 4.83 1.40 -11.82
C THR A 48 5.54 0.51 -12.85
N ASP A 49 4.81 -0.39 -13.51
CA ASP A 49 5.39 -1.26 -14.55
C ASP A 49 5.93 -0.44 -15.72
N GLN A 50 5.22 0.59 -16.13
CA GLN A 50 5.65 1.47 -17.21
C GLN A 50 6.93 2.24 -16.88
N ARG A 51 7.27 2.38 -15.62
CA ARG A 51 8.40 3.15 -15.13
C ARG A 51 9.49 2.31 -14.47
N ASN A 52 9.32 1.00 -14.48
CA ASN A 52 10.23 0.06 -13.83
C ASN A 52 10.43 0.37 -12.34
N ILE A 53 9.34 0.74 -11.66
CA ILE A 53 9.31 1.03 -10.22
C ILE A 53 8.81 -0.21 -9.51
N LYS A 54 9.44 -0.56 -8.38
CA LYS A 54 8.95 -1.66 -7.55
C LYS A 54 7.59 -1.30 -6.95
N PHE A 55 6.63 -2.22 -7.05
CA PHE A 55 5.27 -2.03 -6.57
C PHE A 55 4.96 -3.05 -5.47
N ILE A 56 4.45 -2.56 -4.34
CA ILE A 56 4.01 -3.41 -3.24
C ILE A 56 2.54 -3.12 -2.99
N ASP A 57 1.71 -4.14 -3.20
CA ASP A 57 0.28 -4.08 -3.00
C ASP A 57 -0.06 -4.77 -1.68
N LEU A 58 -0.44 -3.99 -0.67
CA LEU A 58 -0.79 -4.51 0.63
C LEU A 58 -2.28 -4.81 0.77
N PHE A 59 -3.11 -4.51 -0.24
CA PHE A 59 -4.55 -4.78 -0.20
C PHE A 59 -4.84 -6.26 0.06
N ASP A 60 -4.11 -7.13 -0.61
CA ASP A 60 -4.38 -8.58 -0.55
C ASP A 60 -4.05 -9.21 0.80
N TYR A 61 -3.31 -8.50 1.65
CA TYR A 61 -2.97 -9.00 2.99
C TYR A 61 -4.05 -8.70 4.02
N PHE A 62 -5.04 -7.87 3.67
CA PHE A 62 -6.15 -7.54 4.57
C PHE A 62 -7.36 -8.38 4.20
N ASP A 63 -7.72 -9.32 5.08
CA ASP A 63 -8.87 -10.20 4.88
C ASP A 63 -10.16 -9.40 4.93
N ASN A 64 -10.90 -9.38 3.83
CA ASN A 64 -12.15 -8.63 3.70
C ASN A 64 -13.39 -9.46 4.04
N THR A 65 -13.23 -10.72 4.43
CA THR A 65 -14.37 -11.55 4.86
C THR A 65 -14.87 -11.16 6.24
N LYS A 66 -14.01 -10.54 7.06
CA LYS A 66 -14.34 -10.07 8.41
C LYS A 66 -13.81 -8.64 8.59
N PRO A 67 -14.34 -7.67 7.83
CA PRO A 67 -13.76 -6.32 7.82
C PRO A 67 -13.75 -5.63 9.17
N LYS A 68 -14.80 -5.79 9.98
CA LYS A 68 -14.86 -5.16 11.31
C LYS A 68 -13.76 -5.66 12.24
N GLU A 69 -13.49 -6.95 12.21
CA GLU A 69 -12.43 -7.56 13.02
C GLU A 69 -11.04 -7.09 12.60
N ILE A 70 -10.80 -7.04 11.30
CA ILE A 70 -9.52 -6.60 10.73
C ILE A 70 -9.27 -5.13 11.05
N ILE A 71 -10.29 -4.29 10.88
CA ILE A 71 -10.18 -2.86 11.18
C ILE A 71 -9.89 -2.64 12.67
N LYS A 72 -10.62 -3.32 13.54
CA LYS A 72 -10.42 -3.21 14.98
C LYS A 72 -9.03 -3.66 15.40
N LYS A 73 -8.51 -4.70 14.76
CA LYS A 73 -7.21 -5.29 15.10
C LYS A 73 -6.04 -4.42 14.69
N TYR A 74 -6.11 -3.80 13.51
CA TYR A 74 -4.94 -3.17 12.89
C TYR A 74 -4.98 -1.66 12.76
N PHE A 75 -6.12 -1.04 13.00
CA PHE A 75 -6.29 0.41 12.82
C PHE A 75 -6.65 1.10 14.13
N ILE A 76 -6.25 2.36 14.23
CA ILE A 76 -6.68 3.22 15.32
C ILE A 76 -8.18 3.50 15.15
N PRO A 77 -9.01 3.35 16.21
CA PRO A 77 -10.45 3.57 16.08
C PRO A 77 -10.78 4.94 15.48
N GLY A 78 -11.59 4.92 14.42
CA GLY A 78 -12.02 6.14 13.72
C GLY A 78 -10.96 6.83 12.90
N ASP A 79 -9.85 6.15 12.63
CA ASP A 79 -8.71 6.73 11.93
C ASP A 79 -8.28 5.81 10.79
N ALA A 80 -7.60 6.38 9.79
CA ALA A 80 -7.03 5.63 8.69
C ALA A 80 -5.61 5.12 8.97
N HIS A 81 -5.05 5.48 10.12
CA HIS A 81 -3.70 5.07 10.50
C HIS A 81 -3.70 3.73 11.20
N TRP A 82 -2.63 2.97 10.99
CA TRP A 82 -2.44 1.70 11.69
C TRP A 82 -2.15 1.95 13.17
N ASN A 83 -2.63 1.03 14.00
CA ASN A 83 -2.23 0.99 15.41
C ASN A 83 -0.91 0.21 15.54
N LYS A 84 -0.48 -0.05 16.79
CA LYS A 84 0.76 -0.79 17.06
C LYS A 84 0.77 -2.16 16.36
N ASP A 85 -0.32 -2.90 16.45
CA ASP A 85 -0.44 -4.24 15.86
C ASP A 85 -0.44 -4.18 14.34
N GLY A 86 -1.06 -3.14 13.78
CA GLY A 86 -1.05 -2.88 12.34
C GLY A 86 0.36 -2.63 11.83
N HIS A 87 1.12 -1.79 12.51
CA HIS A 87 2.52 -1.54 12.16
C HIS A 87 3.35 -2.81 12.21
N GLN A 88 3.17 -3.63 13.24
CA GLN A 88 3.88 -4.90 13.36
C GLN A 88 3.51 -5.85 12.24
N PHE A 89 2.23 -5.92 11.90
CA PHE A 89 1.72 -6.74 10.80
C PHE A 89 2.36 -6.36 9.47
N ILE A 90 2.36 -5.07 9.14
CA ILE A 90 2.96 -4.56 7.91
C ILE A 90 4.47 -4.77 7.90
N TYR A 91 5.14 -4.52 9.02
CA TYR A 91 6.58 -4.76 9.12
C TYR A 91 6.93 -6.22 8.81
N ASN A 92 6.18 -7.16 9.37
CA ASN A 92 6.42 -8.58 9.15
C ASN A 92 6.24 -8.97 7.67
N ILE A 93 5.21 -8.41 7.01
CA ILE A 93 4.98 -8.64 5.58
C ILE A 93 6.15 -8.08 4.76
N MET A 94 6.53 -6.85 5.02
CA MET A 94 7.61 -6.19 4.28
C MET A 94 8.91 -6.94 4.41
N LYS A 95 9.24 -7.35 5.62
CA LYS A 95 10.46 -8.09 5.90
C LYS A 95 10.49 -9.44 5.20
N LYS A 96 9.39 -10.19 5.28
CA LYS A 96 9.32 -11.56 4.76
C LYS A 96 9.20 -11.59 3.24
N GLU A 97 8.38 -10.72 2.67
CA GLU A 97 7.92 -10.84 1.28
C GLU A 97 8.65 -9.91 0.32
N HIS A 98 9.13 -8.77 0.79
CA HIS A 98 9.51 -7.69 -0.10
C HIS A 98 10.92 -7.15 0.11
N PHE A 99 11.44 -7.20 1.32
CA PHE A 99 12.76 -6.65 1.64
C PHE A 99 13.59 -7.63 2.45
N ASP A 100 14.87 -7.61 2.19
CA ASP A 100 15.85 -8.38 2.95
C ASP A 100 16.50 -7.46 3.98
N TYR A 101 15.99 -7.50 5.19
CA TYR A 101 16.51 -6.69 6.28
C TYR A 101 17.56 -7.44 7.10
#